data_f9375106724c7879ca7d18fe25a8c493
#
_entry.id   f9375106724c7879ca7d18fe25a8c493
#
_cell.length_a   1.000
_cell.length_b   1.000
_cell.length_c   1.000
_cell.angle_alpha   90.00
_cell.angle_beta   90.00
_cell.angle_gamma   90.00
#
_symmetry.space_group_name_H-M   'P 1'
#
loop_
_entity.id
_entity.type
_entity.pdbx_description
1 polymer ?
#
loop_
_entity_poly.entity_id
_entity_poly.type
_entity_poly.pdbx_seq_one_letter_code
_entity_poly.pdbx_strand_id
1 'polypeptide(L)'
;MIITKTPLRITFAGGGSDMASYYMKYPSTCVSATINKYVYVLVKKRFDDKVYLKYSDNEVVDVKHIDDIQHDFIRETLKFMGVNYGVEIINWADIPTKGTGLGSSSSFLVGLLLALHTLEGRDVNKESLADQASYIEIVKCGKPIGVQDQYAAAHGGFNQMKFNAKKRETRGFGFCDQEIRDISENLHLFYTGITRESKDILATQTENLISNEEVIDNMHRNVEVANRL
;
A
#
# COMPACT_ATOMS: atom_id res chain seq x y z
N MET A 1 -23.07 -0.95 5.55
CA MET A 1 -21.99 0.06 5.60
C MET A 1 -20.78 -0.56 6.25
N ILE A 2 -19.64 -0.44 5.61
CA ILE A 2 -18.33 -0.95 6.11
C ILE A 2 -17.39 0.24 6.25
N ILE A 3 -16.62 0.25 7.32
CA ILE A 3 -15.52 1.19 7.52
C ILE A 3 -14.27 0.37 7.78
N THR A 4 -13.24 0.59 6.99
CA THR A 4 -11.91 0.02 7.21
C THR A 4 -10.97 1.06 7.80
N LYS A 5 -10.07 0.62 8.65
CA LYS A 5 -9.00 1.40 9.27
C LYS A 5 -7.68 0.72 8.95
N THR A 6 -6.92 1.28 8.02
CA THR A 6 -5.71 0.67 7.48
C THR A 6 -4.48 1.47 7.91
N PRO A 7 -3.48 0.84 8.54
CA PRO A 7 -2.34 1.55 9.09
C PRO A 7 -1.38 2.03 8.00
N LEU A 8 -0.67 3.12 8.30
CA LEU A 8 0.52 3.55 7.58
C LEU A 8 1.74 2.79 8.09
N ARG A 9 2.87 2.86 7.36
CA ARG A 9 4.09 2.13 7.69
C ARG A 9 5.34 3.02 7.65
N ILE A 10 6.34 2.61 8.43
CA ILE A 10 7.74 3.03 8.28
C ILE A 10 8.58 1.82 7.90
N THR A 11 9.61 2.01 7.09
CA THR A 11 10.54 0.96 6.67
C THR A 11 11.90 1.20 7.30
N PHE A 12 12.44 0.19 8.00
CA PHE A 12 13.72 0.27 8.69
C PHE A 12 14.89 -0.11 7.80
N ALA A 13 14.69 -1.15 6.97
CA ALA A 13 15.71 -1.64 6.05
C ALA A 13 15.08 -2.33 4.84
N GLY A 14 15.84 -2.44 3.75
CA GLY A 14 15.44 -3.18 2.54
C GLY A 14 14.54 -2.40 1.59
N GLY A 15 14.07 -1.20 1.95
CA GLY A 15 13.21 -0.41 1.08
C GLY A 15 13.83 -0.15 -0.29
N GLY A 16 13.02 -0.28 -1.35
CA GLY A 16 13.46 -0.22 -2.75
C GLY A 16 13.85 -1.57 -3.36
N SER A 17 14.29 -2.55 -2.55
CA SER A 17 14.56 -3.91 -3.04
C SER A 17 13.28 -4.68 -3.40
N ASP A 18 12.15 -4.21 -2.93
CA ASP A 18 10.79 -4.70 -3.23
C ASP A 18 10.25 -4.26 -4.59
N MET A 19 11.04 -3.51 -5.37
CA MET A 19 10.71 -3.18 -6.75
C MET A 19 10.97 -4.37 -7.67
N ALA A 20 10.09 -4.59 -8.66
CA ALA A 20 10.19 -5.72 -9.60
C ALA A 20 11.53 -5.73 -10.37
N SER A 21 12.10 -4.56 -10.65
CA SER A 21 13.43 -4.42 -11.27
C SER A 21 14.55 -5.09 -10.47
N TYR A 22 14.36 -5.24 -9.15
CA TYR A 22 15.31 -5.90 -8.26
C TYR A 22 14.85 -7.32 -7.88
N TYR A 23 13.68 -7.50 -7.21
CA TYR A 23 13.32 -8.81 -6.64
C TYR A 23 13.06 -9.90 -7.67
N MET A 24 12.84 -9.56 -8.93
CA MET A 24 12.74 -10.56 -10.00
C MET A 24 14.10 -11.19 -10.35
N LYS A 25 15.20 -10.52 -10.03
CA LYS A 25 16.58 -10.98 -10.30
C LYS A 25 17.27 -11.47 -9.04
N TYR A 26 17.04 -10.80 -7.92
CA TYR A 26 17.73 -11.04 -6.64
C TYR A 26 16.73 -11.19 -5.52
N PRO A 27 16.96 -12.06 -4.51
CA PRO A 27 16.12 -12.12 -3.33
C PRO A 27 16.07 -10.77 -2.62
N SER A 28 14.88 -10.33 -2.25
CA SER A 28 14.64 -9.08 -1.53
C SER A 28 14.14 -9.37 -0.13
N THR A 29 14.54 -8.53 0.82
CA THR A 29 14.01 -8.53 2.19
C THR A 29 13.78 -7.09 2.62
N CYS A 30 12.57 -6.80 3.12
CA CYS A 30 12.21 -5.53 3.72
C CYS A 30 11.79 -5.74 5.17
N VAL A 31 12.17 -4.83 6.05
CA VAL A 31 11.70 -4.80 7.44
C VAL A 31 10.95 -3.50 7.67
N SER A 32 9.69 -3.62 8.09
CA SER A 32 8.83 -2.47 8.34
C SER A 32 7.94 -2.67 9.54
N ALA A 33 7.49 -1.57 10.12
CA ALA A 33 6.45 -1.55 11.13
C ALA A 33 5.30 -0.63 10.70
N THR A 34 4.08 -1.04 11.04
CA THR A 34 2.95 -0.12 10.94
C THR A 34 2.94 0.82 12.13
N ILE A 35 2.43 2.03 11.91
CA ILE A 35 2.37 3.09 12.91
C ILE A 35 0.91 3.42 13.27
N ASN A 36 0.71 4.16 14.34
CA ASN A 36 -0.61 4.57 14.84
C ASN A 36 -1.20 5.76 14.03
N LYS A 37 -0.96 5.78 12.74
CA LYS A 37 -1.59 6.68 11.77
C LYS A 37 -2.26 5.85 10.70
N TYR A 38 -3.46 6.25 10.29
CA TYR A 38 -4.34 5.40 9.52
C TYR A 38 -4.95 6.14 8.33
N VAL A 39 -5.32 5.35 7.35
CA VAL A 39 -6.28 5.73 6.30
C VAL A 39 -7.59 5.02 6.61
N TYR A 40 -8.68 5.75 6.50
CA TYR A 40 -10.04 5.26 6.73
C TYR A 40 -10.79 5.28 5.40
N VAL A 41 -11.48 4.18 5.10
CA VAL A 41 -12.34 4.08 3.92
C VAL A 41 -13.71 3.60 4.34
N LEU A 42 -14.73 4.40 4.04
CA LEU A 42 -16.13 4.02 4.21
C LEU A 42 -16.70 3.61 2.87
N VAL A 43 -17.37 2.46 2.84
CA VAL A 43 -18.09 1.95 1.66
C VAL A 43 -19.50 1.53 2.07
N LYS A 44 -20.50 1.97 1.30
CA LYS A 44 -21.88 1.50 1.47
C LYS A 44 -22.59 1.36 0.12
N LYS A 45 -23.49 0.38 0.01
CA LYS A 45 -24.41 0.26 -1.14
C LYS A 45 -25.40 1.42 -1.14
N ARG A 46 -25.73 1.89 -2.33
CA ARG A 46 -26.77 2.89 -2.56
C ARG A 46 -28.03 2.22 -3.11
N PHE A 47 -29.14 2.94 -3.05
CA PHE A 47 -30.40 2.49 -3.63
C PHE A 47 -30.56 2.89 -5.11
N ASP A 48 -29.69 3.82 -5.58
CA ASP A 48 -29.62 4.28 -6.97
C ASP A 48 -28.40 3.69 -7.67
N ASP A 49 -28.32 3.80 -8.99
CA ASP A 49 -27.23 3.27 -9.81
C ASP A 49 -26.05 4.24 -9.93
N LYS A 50 -25.77 5.03 -8.88
CA LYS A 50 -24.69 6.03 -8.90
C LYS A 50 -23.54 5.66 -7.98
N VAL A 51 -22.34 5.98 -8.41
CA VAL A 51 -21.09 5.95 -7.64
C VAL A 51 -20.86 7.36 -7.10
N TYR A 52 -20.89 7.50 -5.78
CA TYR A 52 -20.57 8.74 -5.06
C TYR A 52 -19.21 8.59 -4.41
N LEU A 53 -18.30 9.49 -4.75
CA LEU A 53 -16.93 9.50 -4.23
C LEU A 53 -16.68 10.80 -3.48
N LYS A 54 -16.09 10.69 -2.29
CA LYS A 54 -15.63 11.82 -1.50
C LYS A 54 -14.24 11.54 -0.95
N TYR A 55 -13.28 12.28 -1.47
CA TYR A 55 -11.86 12.25 -1.07
C TYR A 55 -11.33 13.69 -0.94
N SER A 56 -10.21 14.10 -1.56
CA SER A 56 -9.86 15.53 -1.71
C SER A 56 -10.86 16.28 -2.61
N ASP A 57 -11.51 15.53 -3.51
CA ASP A 57 -12.53 16.01 -4.44
C ASP A 57 -13.83 15.24 -4.24
N ASN A 58 -14.90 15.66 -4.95
CA ASN A 58 -16.16 14.95 -4.99
C ASN A 58 -16.47 14.57 -6.43
N GLU A 59 -16.83 13.29 -6.63
CA GLU A 59 -17.28 12.79 -7.93
C GLU A 59 -18.63 12.09 -7.79
N VAL A 60 -19.46 12.21 -8.81
CA VAL A 60 -20.72 11.47 -8.94
C VAL A 60 -20.81 10.96 -10.37
N VAL A 61 -20.82 9.64 -10.53
CA VAL A 61 -20.80 8.97 -11.82
C VAL A 61 -21.90 7.90 -11.83
N ASP A 62 -22.52 7.64 -12.97
CA ASP A 62 -23.41 6.47 -13.14
C ASP A 62 -22.57 5.20 -13.14
N VAL A 63 -23.06 4.13 -12.51
CA VAL A 63 -22.31 2.84 -12.43
C VAL A 63 -21.98 2.27 -13.80
N LYS A 64 -22.75 2.60 -14.83
CA LYS A 64 -22.47 2.20 -16.23
C LYS A 64 -21.28 2.94 -16.84
N HIS A 65 -20.86 4.03 -16.22
CA HIS A 65 -19.79 4.92 -16.68
C HIS A 65 -18.63 4.98 -15.69
N ILE A 66 -18.28 3.84 -15.05
CA ILE A 66 -17.16 3.73 -14.10
C ILE A 66 -15.83 4.23 -14.72
N ASP A 67 -15.68 4.13 -16.03
CA ASP A 67 -14.50 4.64 -16.74
C ASP A 67 -14.33 6.16 -16.65
N ASP A 68 -15.40 6.92 -16.38
CA ASP A 68 -15.35 8.37 -16.24
C ASP A 68 -14.81 8.82 -14.86
N ILE A 69 -14.66 7.91 -13.91
CA ILE A 69 -14.07 8.20 -12.60
C ILE A 69 -12.63 8.68 -12.75
N GLN A 70 -12.34 9.87 -12.23
CA GLN A 70 -11.01 10.48 -12.34
C GLN A 70 -9.99 9.83 -11.40
N HIS A 71 -10.45 9.39 -10.22
CA HIS A 71 -9.58 8.72 -9.25
C HIS A 71 -9.22 7.31 -9.72
N ASP A 72 -8.00 7.14 -10.25
CA ASP A 72 -7.54 5.91 -10.89
C ASP A 72 -7.66 4.65 -10.00
N PHE A 73 -7.26 4.73 -8.73
CA PHE A 73 -7.36 3.58 -7.81
C PHE A 73 -8.81 3.15 -7.58
N ILE A 74 -9.74 4.10 -7.39
CA ILE A 74 -11.15 3.76 -7.18
C ILE A 74 -11.71 3.14 -8.46
N ARG A 75 -11.49 3.78 -9.60
CA ARG A 75 -11.92 3.27 -10.91
C ARG A 75 -11.46 1.83 -11.14
N GLU A 76 -10.15 1.59 -11.05
CA GLU A 76 -9.59 0.28 -11.33
C GLU A 76 -9.98 -0.77 -10.28
N THR A 77 -10.19 -0.37 -9.02
CA THR A 77 -10.69 -1.28 -7.97
C THR A 77 -12.14 -1.68 -8.23
N LEU A 78 -13.02 -0.74 -8.56
CA LEU A 78 -14.43 -1.06 -8.87
C LEU A 78 -14.54 -1.98 -10.09
N LYS A 79 -13.72 -1.74 -11.13
CA LYS A 79 -13.63 -2.62 -12.31
C LYS A 79 -13.11 -3.99 -11.94
N PHE A 80 -12.04 -4.08 -11.16
CA PHE A 80 -11.45 -5.33 -10.70
C PHE A 80 -12.42 -6.18 -9.88
N MET A 81 -13.18 -5.54 -8.99
CA MET A 81 -14.18 -6.19 -8.14
C MET A 81 -15.48 -6.54 -8.90
N GLY A 82 -15.68 -6.01 -10.12
CA GLY A 82 -16.90 -6.21 -10.91
C GLY A 82 -18.11 -5.52 -10.31
N VAL A 83 -17.92 -4.36 -9.67
CA VAL A 83 -19.01 -3.58 -9.06
C VAL A 83 -19.95 -3.07 -10.14
N ASN A 84 -21.21 -3.50 -10.09
CA ASN A 84 -22.26 -3.14 -11.04
C ASN A 84 -23.52 -2.56 -10.35
N TYR A 85 -23.35 -2.04 -9.16
CA TYR A 85 -24.40 -1.43 -8.32
C TYR A 85 -23.94 -0.10 -7.76
N GLY A 86 -24.88 0.76 -7.40
CA GLY A 86 -24.57 2.05 -6.80
C GLY A 86 -23.83 1.91 -5.47
N VAL A 87 -22.76 2.67 -5.32
CA VAL A 87 -21.88 2.63 -4.15
C VAL A 87 -21.46 4.05 -3.75
N GLU A 88 -21.35 4.28 -2.44
CA GLU A 88 -20.75 5.50 -1.91
C GLU A 88 -19.45 5.15 -1.22
N ILE A 89 -18.38 5.84 -1.59
CA ILE A 89 -17.02 5.66 -1.07
C ILE A 89 -16.53 7.00 -0.53
N ILE A 90 -16.14 7.02 0.73
CA ILE A 90 -15.56 8.18 1.40
C ILE A 90 -14.23 7.77 2.01
N ASN A 91 -13.19 8.57 1.81
CA ASN A 91 -11.91 8.34 2.47
C ASN A 91 -11.38 9.58 3.17
N TRP A 92 -10.63 9.36 4.25
CA TRP A 92 -9.86 10.36 4.99
C TRP A 92 -8.64 9.70 5.64
N ALA A 93 -7.70 10.50 6.10
CA ALA A 93 -6.47 10.01 6.72
C ALA A 93 -6.05 10.91 7.88
N ASP A 94 -5.31 10.33 8.83
CA ASP A 94 -4.76 11.04 10.00
C ASP A 94 -3.62 12.02 9.63
N ILE A 95 -3.09 11.93 8.42
CA ILE A 95 -2.00 12.78 7.91
C ILE A 95 -2.29 13.19 6.46
N PRO A 96 -1.61 14.21 5.93
CA PRO A 96 -1.69 14.53 4.51
C PRO A 96 -1.37 13.31 3.64
N THR A 97 -2.24 13.02 2.66
CA THR A 97 -2.14 11.79 1.86
C THR A 97 -1.08 11.82 0.77
N LYS A 98 -0.57 13.00 0.41
CA LYS A 98 0.41 13.16 -0.67
C LYS A 98 1.81 13.44 -0.13
N GLY A 99 2.81 12.73 -0.65
CA GLY A 99 4.22 13.05 -0.50
C GLY A 99 4.83 12.81 0.89
N THR A 100 4.19 12.03 1.76
CA THR A 100 4.71 11.74 3.10
C THR A 100 5.66 10.54 3.14
N GLY A 101 5.68 9.70 2.11
CA GLY A 101 6.51 8.49 2.06
C GLY A 101 6.10 7.39 3.04
N LEU A 102 4.90 7.46 3.63
CA LEU A 102 4.41 6.51 4.65
C LEU A 102 3.46 5.42 4.11
N GLY A 103 3.39 5.24 2.79
CA GLY A 103 2.58 4.20 2.14
C GLY A 103 1.08 4.50 2.12
N SER A 104 0.67 5.77 2.18
CA SER A 104 -0.75 6.15 2.30
C SER A 104 -1.60 5.73 1.10
N SER A 105 -1.08 5.75 -0.13
CA SER A 105 -1.81 5.29 -1.33
C SER A 105 -2.12 3.80 -1.28
N SER A 106 -1.13 3.00 -0.92
CA SER A 106 -1.29 1.55 -0.79
C SER A 106 -2.19 1.18 0.39
N SER A 107 -2.09 1.91 1.52
CA SER A 107 -2.99 1.73 2.66
C SER A 107 -4.44 2.06 2.29
N PHE A 108 -4.67 3.12 1.49
CA PHE A 108 -5.98 3.42 0.96
C PHE A 108 -6.53 2.28 0.09
N LEU A 109 -5.71 1.78 -0.84
CA LEU A 109 -6.13 0.73 -1.77
C LEU A 109 -6.43 -0.59 -1.06
N VAL A 110 -5.60 -0.99 -0.10
CA VAL A 110 -5.83 -2.16 0.76
C VAL A 110 -7.14 -2.00 1.55
N GLY A 111 -7.36 -0.80 2.13
CA GLY A 111 -8.59 -0.51 2.87
C GLY A 111 -9.83 -0.54 1.99
N LEU A 112 -9.76 0.00 0.78
CA LEU A 112 -10.87 -0.01 -0.18
C LEU A 112 -11.23 -1.43 -0.63
N LEU A 113 -10.21 -2.24 -0.98
CA LEU A 113 -10.41 -3.65 -1.35
C LEU A 113 -11.05 -4.45 -0.21
N LEU A 114 -10.50 -4.31 1.02
CA LEU A 114 -11.06 -4.99 2.19
C LEU A 114 -12.52 -4.59 2.44
N ALA A 115 -12.84 -3.28 2.32
CA ALA A 115 -14.20 -2.79 2.51
C ALA A 115 -15.16 -3.37 1.46
N LEU A 116 -14.76 -3.44 0.19
CA LEU A 116 -15.57 -4.01 -0.88
C LEU A 116 -15.75 -5.52 -0.73
N HIS A 117 -14.69 -6.28 -0.43
CA HIS A 117 -14.81 -7.72 -0.14
C HIS A 117 -15.79 -7.96 1.01
N THR A 118 -15.64 -7.25 2.11
CA THR A 118 -16.54 -7.35 3.27
C THR A 118 -17.98 -6.97 2.93
N LEU A 119 -18.19 -5.92 2.13
CA LEU A 119 -19.51 -5.48 1.69
C LEU A 119 -20.24 -6.52 0.85
N GLU A 120 -19.47 -7.32 0.09
CA GLU A 120 -19.98 -8.42 -0.75
C GLU A 120 -20.04 -9.77 -0.01
N GLY A 121 -19.63 -9.81 1.27
CA GLY A 121 -19.60 -11.05 2.05
C GLY A 121 -18.53 -12.03 1.59
N ARG A 122 -17.46 -11.55 0.97
CA ARG A 122 -16.33 -12.36 0.52
C ARG A 122 -15.20 -12.31 1.53
N ASP A 123 -14.73 -13.47 1.95
CA ASP A 123 -13.51 -13.57 2.74
C ASP A 123 -12.27 -13.39 1.86
N VAL A 124 -11.31 -12.63 2.34
CA VAL A 124 -10.01 -12.41 1.70
C VAL A 124 -8.91 -12.50 2.75
N ASN A 125 -7.90 -13.33 2.50
CA ASN A 125 -6.72 -13.38 3.38
C ASN A 125 -5.77 -12.21 3.09
N LYS A 126 -4.85 -11.97 4.02
CA LYS A 126 -3.93 -10.82 3.98
C LYS A 126 -3.01 -10.84 2.75
N GLU A 127 -2.50 -12.01 2.39
CA GLU A 127 -1.64 -12.20 1.22
C GLU A 127 -2.40 -11.87 -0.07
N SER A 128 -3.59 -12.46 -0.26
CA SER A 128 -4.41 -12.18 -1.43
C SER A 128 -4.83 -10.72 -1.52
N LEU A 129 -5.12 -10.09 -0.37
CA LEU A 129 -5.45 -8.66 -0.32
C LEU A 129 -4.26 -7.79 -0.75
N ALA A 130 -3.06 -8.10 -0.26
CA ALA A 130 -1.83 -7.41 -0.64
C ALA A 130 -1.48 -7.60 -2.13
N ASP A 131 -1.67 -8.83 -2.65
CA ASP A 131 -1.44 -9.14 -4.07
C ASP A 131 -2.42 -8.40 -4.98
N GLN A 132 -3.70 -8.37 -4.64
CA GLN A 132 -4.71 -7.63 -5.39
C GLN A 132 -4.41 -6.12 -5.39
N ALA A 133 -4.07 -5.55 -4.24
CA ALA A 133 -3.68 -4.16 -4.13
C ALA A 133 -2.43 -3.86 -4.97
N SER A 134 -1.39 -4.70 -4.89
CA SER A 134 -0.18 -4.57 -5.69
C SER A 134 -0.49 -4.64 -7.19
N TYR A 135 -1.34 -5.55 -7.61
CA TYR A 135 -1.75 -5.68 -9.01
C TYR A 135 -2.48 -4.45 -9.52
N ILE A 136 -3.42 -3.92 -8.74
CA ILE A 136 -4.16 -2.72 -9.14
C ILE A 136 -3.22 -1.51 -9.19
N GLU A 137 -2.43 -1.27 -8.16
CA GLU A 137 -1.57 -0.09 -8.08
C GLU A 137 -0.47 -0.10 -9.13
N ILE A 138 0.22 -1.23 -9.29
CA ILE A 138 1.38 -1.34 -10.19
C ILE A 138 0.96 -1.62 -11.62
N VAL A 139 0.06 -2.60 -11.85
CA VAL A 139 -0.25 -3.06 -13.21
C VAL A 139 -1.39 -2.25 -13.82
N LYS A 140 -2.49 -2.04 -13.09
CA LYS A 140 -3.66 -1.33 -13.62
C LYS A 140 -3.47 0.18 -13.67
N CYS A 141 -2.88 0.76 -12.62
CA CYS A 141 -2.64 2.19 -12.53
C CYS A 141 -1.23 2.61 -12.98
N GLY A 142 -0.34 1.66 -13.31
CA GLY A 142 0.99 1.94 -13.85
C GLY A 142 1.91 2.69 -12.89
N LYS A 143 1.75 2.51 -11.57
CA LYS A 143 2.60 3.22 -10.59
C LYS A 143 3.97 2.53 -10.52
N PRO A 144 5.07 3.29 -10.62
CA PRO A 144 6.45 2.75 -10.56
C PRO A 144 6.90 2.53 -9.11
N ILE A 145 6.20 1.66 -8.38
CA ILE A 145 6.45 1.41 -6.95
C ILE A 145 6.78 -0.07 -6.71
N GLY A 146 7.30 -0.37 -5.51
CA GLY A 146 7.47 -1.73 -5.01
C GLY A 146 6.20 -2.29 -4.38
N VAL A 147 6.32 -3.49 -3.82
CA VAL A 147 5.18 -4.24 -3.26
C VAL A 147 5.11 -4.22 -1.73
N GLN A 148 6.11 -3.64 -1.03
CA GLN A 148 6.17 -3.69 0.43
C GLN A 148 5.00 -2.98 1.12
N ASP A 149 4.50 -1.88 0.54
CA ASP A 149 3.51 -1.01 1.16
C ASP A 149 2.16 -1.70 1.30
N GLN A 150 1.74 -2.41 0.25
CA GLN A 150 0.49 -3.16 0.23
C GLN A 150 0.55 -4.33 1.23
N TYR A 151 1.71 -5.02 1.30
CA TYR A 151 1.91 -6.10 2.26
C TYR A 151 1.95 -5.60 3.70
N ALA A 152 2.69 -4.50 3.97
CA ALA A 152 2.72 -3.90 5.30
C ALA A 152 1.32 -3.44 5.75
N ALA A 153 0.55 -2.79 4.87
CA ALA A 153 -0.80 -2.33 5.16
C ALA A 153 -1.79 -3.48 5.41
N ALA A 154 -1.70 -4.57 4.65
CA ALA A 154 -2.58 -5.73 4.79
C ALA A 154 -2.27 -6.58 6.03
N HIS A 155 -1.00 -6.73 6.38
CA HIS A 155 -0.58 -7.55 7.51
C HIS A 155 -0.67 -6.81 8.84
N GLY A 156 -0.28 -5.54 8.87
CA GLY A 156 -0.14 -4.76 10.10
C GLY A 156 0.98 -5.28 11.01
N GLY A 157 1.38 -4.50 12.01
CA GLY A 157 2.39 -4.90 12.97
C GLY A 157 3.84 -4.70 12.49
N PHE A 158 4.78 -5.41 13.09
CA PHE A 158 6.21 -5.37 12.76
C PHE A 158 6.55 -6.63 11.96
N ASN A 159 7.01 -6.45 10.70
CA ASN A 159 7.14 -7.55 9.76
C ASN A 159 8.48 -7.55 9.03
N GLN A 160 9.01 -8.75 8.81
CA GLN A 160 9.97 -9.05 7.77
C GLN A 160 9.22 -9.57 6.54
N MET A 161 9.44 -8.95 5.40
CA MET A 161 8.81 -9.32 4.12
C MET A 161 9.89 -9.76 3.15
N LYS A 162 9.71 -10.93 2.53
CA LYS A 162 10.66 -11.50 1.55
C LYS A 162 9.98 -11.62 0.19
N PHE A 163 10.65 -11.12 -0.83
CA PHE A 163 10.14 -11.12 -2.19
C PHE A 163 11.17 -11.73 -3.15
N ASN A 164 10.71 -12.54 -4.07
CA ASN A 164 11.48 -13.05 -5.18
C ASN A 164 10.56 -13.37 -6.37
N ALA A 165 11.12 -13.80 -7.49
CA ALA A 165 10.37 -14.10 -8.71
C ALA A 165 9.27 -15.16 -8.55
N LYS A 166 9.35 -16.01 -7.51
CA LYS A 166 8.44 -17.16 -7.31
C LYS A 166 7.48 -16.96 -6.15
N LYS A 167 7.87 -16.20 -5.12
CA LYS A 167 7.17 -16.17 -3.84
C LYS A 167 7.28 -14.80 -3.16
N ARG A 168 6.22 -14.46 -2.48
CA ARG A 168 6.14 -13.31 -1.57
C ARG A 168 5.71 -13.83 -0.21
N GLU A 169 6.44 -13.49 0.83
CA GLU A 169 6.23 -13.97 2.19
C GLU A 169 6.30 -12.83 3.18
N THR A 170 5.39 -12.84 4.13
CA THR A 170 5.42 -11.91 5.26
C THR A 170 5.46 -12.70 6.57
N ARG A 171 6.41 -12.36 7.42
CA ARG A 171 6.54 -12.94 8.76
C ARG A 171 6.55 -11.82 9.80
N GLY A 172 5.62 -11.89 10.75
CA GLY A 172 5.65 -11.04 11.94
C GLY A 172 6.81 -11.40 12.87
N PHE A 173 7.41 -10.41 13.51
CA PHE A 173 8.47 -10.63 14.50
C PHE A 173 7.97 -11.29 15.79
N GLY A 174 6.66 -11.22 16.05
CA GLY A 174 6.06 -11.83 17.23
C GLY A 174 6.41 -11.11 18.53
N PHE A 175 6.77 -9.84 18.45
CA PHE A 175 7.06 -9.02 19.63
C PHE A 175 5.86 -8.98 20.59
N CYS A 176 6.12 -9.10 21.88
CA CYS A 176 5.12 -8.88 22.90
C CYS A 176 4.80 -7.38 23.07
N ASP A 177 3.71 -7.07 23.76
CA ASP A 177 3.27 -5.68 23.95
C ASP A 177 4.32 -4.81 24.65
N GLN A 178 5.16 -5.39 25.52
CA GLN A 178 6.21 -4.63 26.19
C GLN A 178 7.34 -4.27 25.22
N GLU A 179 7.79 -5.19 24.40
CA GLU A 179 8.82 -4.93 23.37
C GLU A 179 8.35 -3.88 22.36
N ILE A 180 7.06 -3.93 21.97
CA ILE A 180 6.46 -2.91 21.09
C ILE A 180 6.46 -1.54 21.77
N ARG A 181 6.12 -1.47 23.07
CA ARG A 181 6.18 -0.21 23.85
C ARG A 181 7.60 0.33 23.90
N ASP A 182 8.56 -0.51 24.26
CA ASP A 182 9.97 -0.12 24.38
C ASP A 182 10.54 0.44 23.07
N ILE A 183 10.19 -0.20 21.94
CA ILE A 183 10.54 0.31 20.59
C ILE A 183 9.85 1.65 20.34
N SER A 184 8.55 1.76 20.62
CA SER A 184 7.74 2.95 20.33
C SER A 184 8.17 4.17 21.14
N GLU A 185 8.58 3.99 22.38
CA GLU A 185 9.04 5.06 23.28
C GLU A 185 10.40 5.64 22.82
N ASN A 186 11.19 4.85 22.09
CA ASN A 186 12.49 5.25 21.57
C ASN A 186 12.44 5.75 20.11
N LEU A 187 11.27 5.77 19.48
CA LEU A 187 11.07 6.24 18.11
C LEU A 187 10.30 7.55 18.06
N HIS A 188 10.89 8.56 17.43
CA HIS A 188 10.26 9.85 17.22
C HIS A 188 10.12 10.13 15.71
N LEU A 189 8.90 10.39 15.27
CA LEU A 189 8.61 10.77 13.88
C LEU A 189 8.48 12.28 13.77
N PHE A 190 9.36 12.93 12.99
CA PHE A 190 9.34 14.35 12.73
C PHE A 190 8.82 14.63 11.32
N TYR A 191 7.77 15.45 11.23
CA TYR A 191 7.29 15.96 9.96
C TYR A 191 8.12 17.17 9.53
N THR A 192 8.80 17.05 8.40
CA THR A 192 9.71 18.12 7.91
C THR A 192 8.98 19.25 7.17
N GLY A 193 7.68 19.08 6.87
CA GLY A 193 6.92 20.02 6.04
C GLY A 193 7.23 19.92 4.55
N ILE A 194 8.15 19.04 4.14
CA ILE A 194 8.54 18.86 2.73
C ILE A 194 7.75 17.67 2.18
N THR A 195 6.95 17.93 1.17
CA THR A 195 6.28 16.88 0.38
C THR A 195 7.04 16.68 -0.93
N ARG A 196 7.20 15.41 -1.35
CA ARG A 196 7.85 15.05 -2.62
C ARG A 196 6.94 14.12 -3.40
N GLU A 197 6.87 14.30 -4.70
CA GLU A 197 6.26 13.30 -5.55
C GLU A 197 7.21 12.09 -5.66
N SER A 198 6.78 10.96 -5.07
CA SER A 198 7.57 9.72 -5.08
C SER A 198 7.76 9.14 -6.48
N LYS A 199 6.89 9.49 -7.43
CA LYS A 199 6.91 8.97 -8.80
C LYS A 199 8.24 9.19 -9.50
N ASP A 200 8.78 10.41 -9.45
CA ASP A 200 10.02 10.75 -10.17
C ASP A 200 11.25 10.08 -9.53
N ILE A 201 11.27 10.03 -8.19
CA ILE A 201 12.34 9.36 -7.44
C ILE A 201 12.35 7.86 -7.73
N LEU A 202 11.19 7.21 -7.71
CA LEU A 202 11.06 5.78 -7.92
C LEU A 202 11.28 5.38 -9.39
N ALA A 203 10.92 6.23 -10.35
CA ALA A 203 11.24 6.00 -11.75
C ALA A 203 12.75 6.01 -11.97
N THR A 204 13.45 7.04 -11.48
CA THR A 204 14.92 7.11 -11.51
C THR A 204 15.58 5.94 -10.78
N GLN A 205 15.04 5.54 -9.63
CA GLN A 205 15.54 4.37 -8.90
C GLN A 205 15.38 3.08 -9.70
N THR A 206 14.25 2.91 -10.40
CA THR A 206 14.01 1.75 -11.27
C THR A 206 15.04 1.67 -12.38
N GLU A 207 15.34 2.77 -13.06
CA GLU A 207 16.34 2.84 -14.12
C GLU A 207 17.74 2.51 -13.59
N ASN A 208 18.12 3.06 -12.45
CA ASN A 208 19.40 2.81 -11.81
C ASN A 208 19.56 1.36 -11.36
N LEU A 209 18.52 0.70 -10.86
CA LEU A 209 18.52 -0.73 -10.50
C LEU A 209 18.66 -1.68 -11.71
N ILE A 210 18.49 -1.16 -12.92
CA ILE A 210 18.68 -1.96 -14.15
C ILE A 210 20.10 -1.83 -14.69
N SER A 211 20.72 -0.64 -14.58
CA SER A 211 21.92 -0.26 -15.35
C SER A 211 23.13 0.16 -14.52
N ASN A 212 22.99 0.37 -13.19
CA ASN A 212 24.08 0.87 -12.35
C ASN A 212 24.48 -0.17 -11.30
N GLU A 213 25.66 -0.78 -11.47
CA GLU A 213 26.20 -1.81 -10.58
C GLU A 213 26.41 -1.30 -9.15
N GLU A 214 26.86 -0.07 -8.95
CA GLU A 214 27.04 0.50 -7.62
C GLU A 214 25.71 0.63 -6.85
N VAL A 215 24.63 0.99 -7.55
CA VAL A 215 23.29 1.05 -6.96
C VAL A 215 22.78 -0.35 -6.60
N ILE A 216 23.09 -1.35 -7.42
CA ILE A 216 22.74 -2.76 -7.15
C ILE A 216 23.51 -3.25 -5.93
N ASP A 217 24.81 -2.98 -5.82
CA ASP A 217 25.64 -3.38 -4.67
C ASP A 217 25.16 -2.71 -3.37
N ASN A 218 24.81 -1.42 -3.42
CA ASN A 218 24.23 -0.72 -2.27
C ASN A 218 22.89 -1.32 -1.88
N MET A 219 22.08 -1.76 -2.84
CA MET A 219 20.81 -2.45 -2.56
C MET A 219 21.06 -3.83 -1.93
N HIS A 220 22.07 -4.59 -2.38
CA HIS A 220 22.46 -5.85 -1.74
C HIS A 220 22.83 -5.64 -0.27
N ARG A 221 23.62 -4.61 0.06
CA ARG A 221 23.97 -4.26 1.45
C ARG A 221 22.73 -3.90 2.28
N ASN A 222 21.79 -3.15 1.70
CA ASN A 222 20.52 -2.80 2.37
C ASN A 222 19.68 -4.05 2.68
N VAL A 223 19.63 -5.01 1.74
CA VAL A 223 18.96 -6.30 1.93
C VAL A 223 19.68 -7.15 2.99
N GLU A 224 21.02 -7.13 3.03
CA GLU A 224 21.78 -7.81 4.10
C GLU A 224 21.43 -7.26 5.49
N VAL A 225 21.32 -5.94 5.64
CA VAL A 225 20.87 -5.31 6.89
C VAL A 225 19.49 -5.82 7.27
N ALA A 226 18.53 -5.84 6.31
CA ALA A 226 17.18 -6.34 6.55
C ALA A 226 17.13 -7.85 6.92
N ASN A 227 18.10 -8.63 6.49
CA ASN A 227 18.19 -10.05 6.84
C ASN A 227 18.80 -10.30 8.24
N ARG A 228 19.55 -9.32 8.79
CA ARG A 228 20.17 -9.41 10.12
C ARG A 228 19.24 -8.94 11.24
N LEU A 229 18.22 -8.16 10.90
CA LEU A 229 17.16 -7.74 11.81
C LEU A 229 16.17 -8.88 12.05
#